data_06a81ffb1f0e2f0322cdb8785bb50b50
#
_entry.id   06a81ffb1f0e2f0322cdb8785bb50b50
#
_cell.length_a   1.000
_cell.length_b   1.000
_cell.length_c   1.000
_cell.angle_alpha   90.00
_cell.angle_beta   90.00
_cell.angle_gamma   90.00
#
_symmetry.space_group_name_H-M   'P 1'
#
loop_
_entity.id
_entity.type
_entity.pdbx_description
1 polymer ?
#
loop_
_entity_poly.entity_id
_entity_poly.type
_entity_poly.pdbx_seq_one_letter_code
_entity_poly.pdbx_strand_id
1 'polypeptide(L)'
;NITASRRKIRRIMDKYGLVSNYTINQFKVYKSTCNEEEIANEVDRKFNGRKYLEVVISDLTYVRVRNKWCYVCLIIDLFNREIIGYSAGRKKNAELVYEAFLNSTADLSKICIFHTDRGSEFKNKIIDELIKTFNIQRSLSHKGCPYDNAVSEATYKIFKTEFVMNKTFNSLHELKFQLSDYVHWFNNFRIHGSLGYISPVDFKKLHLAK
;
A
#
# COMPACT_ATOMS: atom_id res chain seq x y z
N ASN A 1 -8.19 -3.31 -28.82
CA ASN A 1 -6.84 -3.71 -28.38
C ASN A 1 -5.80 -3.11 -29.34
N ILE A 2 -4.91 -2.27 -28.81
CA ILE A 2 -3.79 -1.70 -29.56
C ILE A 2 -2.53 -2.49 -29.19
N THR A 3 -1.95 -3.22 -30.14
CA THR A 3 -0.69 -3.91 -29.95
C THR A 3 0.46 -3.00 -30.39
N ALA A 4 1.37 -2.68 -29.46
CA ALA A 4 2.54 -1.87 -29.76
C ALA A 4 3.81 -2.50 -29.18
N SER A 5 4.87 -2.56 -29.99
CA SER A 5 6.17 -3.02 -29.50
C SER A 5 6.83 -1.99 -28.58
N ARG A 6 7.69 -2.42 -27.65
CA ARG A 6 8.46 -1.52 -26.76
C ARG A 6 9.24 -0.48 -27.56
N ARG A 7 9.77 -0.83 -28.73
CA ARG A 7 10.50 0.10 -29.61
C ARG A 7 9.58 1.20 -30.17
N LYS A 8 8.34 0.86 -30.53
CA LYS A 8 7.34 1.84 -31.00
C LYS A 8 6.93 2.78 -29.86
N ILE A 9 6.70 2.24 -28.67
CA ILE A 9 6.35 3.04 -27.47
C ILE A 9 7.48 4.02 -27.16
N ARG A 10 8.73 3.55 -27.10
CA ARG A 10 9.89 4.41 -26.85
C ARG A 10 9.98 5.56 -27.87
N ARG A 11 9.83 5.28 -29.15
CA ARG A 11 9.87 6.29 -30.21
C ARG A 11 8.75 7.34 -30.08
N ILE A 12 7.57 6.92 -29.62
CA ILE A 12 6.45 7.85 -29.34
C ILE A 12 6.78 8.70 -28.13
N MET A 13 7.28 8.12 -27.05
CA MET A 13 7.68 8.85 -25.85
C MET A 13 8.75 9.90 -26.17
N ASP A 14 9.79 9.52 -26.91
CA ASP A 14 10.86 10.44 -27.33
C ASP A 14 10.31 11.58 -28.20
N LYS A 15 9.40 11.27 -29.14
CA LYS A 15 8.79 12.26 -30.04
C LYS A 15 7.94 13.32 -29.30
N TYR A 16 7.27 12.91 -28.23
CA TYR A 16 6.34 13.80 -27.47
C TYR A 16 6.95 14.26 -26.15
N GLY A 17 8.24 14.04 -25.88
CA GLY A 17 8.91 14.42 -24.64
C GLY A 17 8.36 13.73 -23.39
N LEU A 18 7.74 12.54 -23.55
CA LEU A 18 7.17 11.78 -22.45
C LEU A 18 8.27 11.02 -21.72
N VAL A 19 8.39 11.26 -20.43
CA VAL A 19 9.36 10.59 -19.56
C VAL A 19 8.61 9.77 -18.51
N SER A 20 9.02 8.50 -18.37
CA SER A 20 8.47 7.64 -17.31
C SER A 20 9.02 8.08 -15.96
N ASN A 21 8.13 8.39 -15.01
CA ASN A 21 8.51 8.71 -13.62
C ASN A 21 9.18 7.54 -12.88
N TYR A 22 9.12 6.32 -13.43
CA TYR A 22 9.73 5.12 -12.87
C TYR A 22 11.22 4.94 -13.25
N THR A 23 11.75 5.73 -14.18
CA THR A 23 13.13 5.57 -14.67
C THR A 23 14.20 6.22 -13.77
N ILE A 24 13.82 6.95 -12.72
CA ILE A 24 14.74 7.78 -11.95
C ILE A 24 14.87 7.31 -10.50
N ASN A 25 15.17 6.05 -10.22
CA ASN A 25 15.85 5.69 -8.95
C ASN A 25 16.12 4.19 -8.89
N GLN A 26 17.39 3.84 -8.81
CA GLN A 26 17.81 2.47 -8.51
C GLN A 26 17.73 2.25 -7.00
N PHE A 27 16.80 1.40 -6.58
CA PHE A 27 16.73 0.90 -5.22
C PHE A 27 17.87 -0.09 -4.98
N LYS A 28 18.78 0.21 -4.04
CA LYS A 28 19.80 -0.74 -3.61
C LYS A 28 19.22 -1.66 -2.54
N VAL A 29 19.15 -2.95 -2.86
CA VAL A 29 18.74 -3.97 -1.90
C VAL A 29 19.87 -4.28 -0.93
N TYR A 30 19.66 -4.05 0.37
CA TYR A 30 20.55 -4.51 1.42
C TYR A 30 20.19 -5.97 1.76
N LYS A 31 21.17 -6.86 1.67
CA LYS A 31 21.05 -8.21 2.21
C LYS A 31 21.24 -8.14 3.72
N SER A 32 20.20 -8.44 4.49
CA SER A 32 20.28 -8.59 5.95
C SER A 32 19.86 -10.00 6.36
N THR A 33 20.48 -10.53 7.41
CA THR A 33 20.10 -11.79 8.02
C THR A 33 18.83 -11.59 8.85
N CYS A 34 17.85 -12.47 8.66
CA CYS A 34 16.58 -12.44 9.39
C CYS A 34 16.72 -13.15 10.73
N ASN A 35 16.19 -12.55 11.80
CA ASN A 35 16.06 -13.18 13.11
C ASN A 35 14.61 -13.57 13.35
N GLU A 36 14.39 -14.79 13.83
CA GLU A 36 13.08 -15.31 14.21
C GLU A 36 12.65 -14.74 15.57
N GLU A 37 11.38 -14.34 15.68
CA GLU A 37 10.71 -13.93 16.91
C GLU A 37 9.34 -14.60 17.01
N GLU A 38 8.73 -14.59 18.21
CA GLU A 38 7.52 -15.36 18.59
C GLU A 38 6.27 -15.19 17.72
N ILE A 39 6.08 -14.07 16.99
CA ILE A 39 4.95 -13.90 16.09
C ILE A 39 5.35 -14.30 14.68
N ALA A 40 4.66 -15.33 14.18
CA ALA A 40 4.96 -15.95 12.90
C ALA A 40 4.65 -15.01 11.71
N ASN A 41 5.37 -15.22 10.60
CA ASN A 41 5.04 -14.66 9.30
C ASN A 41 4.09 -15.60 8.56
N GLU A 42 2.79 -15.43 8.79
CA GLU A 42 1.72 -16.25 8.19
C GLU A 42 1.58 -16.04 6.68
N VAL A 43 2.09 -14.92 6.16
CA VAL A 43 2.01 -14.61 4.73
C VAL A 43 3.08 -15.36 3.94
N ASP A 44 4.25 -15.55 4.53
CA ASP A 44 5.38 -16.33 3.95
C ASP A 44 5.62 -16.01 2.47
N ARG A 45 5.63 -14.71 2.12
CA ARG A 45 5.82 -14.18 0.75
C ARG A 45 4.78 -14.65 -0.28
N LYS A 46 3.72 -15.32 0.15
CA LYS A 46 2.62 -15.73 -0.72
C LYS A 46 1.63 -14.58 -0.89
N PHE A 47 1.98 -13.61 -1.72
CA PHE A 47 1.21 -12.37 -1.92
C PHE A 47 0.16 -12.47 -3.03
N ASN A 48 0.18 -13.51 -3.85
CA ASN A 48 -0.75 -13.72 -4.95
C ASN A 48 -1.71 -14.88 -4.66
N GLY A 49 -2.87 -14.87 -5.35
CA GLY A 49 -3.87 -15.94 -5.21
C GLY A 49 -4.65 -15.90 -3.88
N ARG A 50 -4.57 -14.81 -3.12
CA ARG A 50 -5.36 -14.63 -1.89
C ARG A 50 -6.82 -14.37 -2.22
N LYS A 51 -7.71 -14.74 -1.30
CA LYS A 51 -9.14 -14.40 -1.37
C LYS A 51 -9.36 -12.96 -0.90
N TYR A 52 -10.53 -12.42 -1.25
CA TYR A 52 -10.94 -11.09 -0.82
C TYR A 52 -10.92 -10.97 0.72
N LEU A 53 -10.22 -9.98 1.23
CA LEU A 53 -9.99 -9.71 2.67
C LEU A 53 -9.29 -10.84 3.44
N GLU A 54 -8.75 -11.88 2.78
CA GLU A 54 -7.98 -12.92 3.46
C GLU A 54 -6.74 -12.34 4.13
N VAL A 55 -6.00 -11.52 3.41
CA VAL A 55 -4.80 -10.87 3.93
C VAL A 55 -4.80 -9.39 3.56
N VAL A 56 -4.76 -8.55 4.56
CA VAL A 56 -4.51 -7.12 4.39
C VAL A 56 -3.12 -6.77 4.90
N ILE A 57 -2.44 -5.90 4.20
CA ILE A 57 -1.11 -5.42 4.56
C ILE A 57 -1.15 -3.93 4.86
N SER A 58 -0.26 -3.48 5.74
CA SER A 58 -0.10 -2.05 6.01
C SER A 58 1.36 -1.70 6.26
N ASP A 59 1.67 -0.47 5.96
CA ASP A 59 2.95 0.18 6.24
C ASP A 59 2.71 1.69 6.36
N LEU A 60 3.75 2.45 6.73
CA LEU A 60 3.70 3.89 6.80
C LEU A 60 4.78 4.53 5.96
N THR A 61 4.43 5.66 5.34
CA THR A 61 5.42 6.50 4.67
C THR A 61 5.34 7.94 5.17
N TYR A 62 6.39 8.70 4.90
CA TYR A 62 6.43 10.12 5.22
C TYR A 62 6.24 10.99 3.96
N VAL A 63 5.54 12.10 4.15
CA VAL A 63 5.25 13.10 3.10
C VAL A 63 5.60 14.47 3.66
N ARG A 64 6.28 15.30 2.88
CA ARG A 64 6.63 16.65 3.31
C ARG A 64 5.45 17.60 3.09
N VAL A 65 5.03 18.27 4.17
CA VAL A 65 3.99 19.29 4.13
C VAL A 65 4.63 20.61 4.60
N ARG A 66 4.87 21.53 3.66
CA ARG A 66 5.74 22.70 3.89
C ARG A 66 7.10 22.27 4.46
N ASN A 67 7.40 22.72 5.69
CA ASN A 67 8.67 22.43 6.38
C ASN A 67 8.57 21.30 7.42
N LYS A 68 7.45 20.56 7.48
CA LYS A 68 7.22 19.50 8.47
C LYS A 68 6.96 18.17 7.77
N TRP A 69 7.38 17.08 8.43
CA TRP A 69 7.04 15.75 8.02
C TRP A 69 5.64 15.37 8.53
N CYS A 70 4.85 14.82 7.64
CA CYS A 70 3.60 14.12 7.94
C CYS A 70 3.74 12.68 7.52
N TYR A 71 2.88 11.83 8.03
CA TYR A 71 2.91 10.38 7.78
C TYR A 71 1.60 9.96 7.14
N VAL A 72 1.66 8.99 6.25
CA VAL A 72 0.53 8.37 5.58
C VAL A 72 0.56 6.89 5.86
N CYS A 73 -0.56 6.34 6.31
CA CYS A 73 -0.82 4.93 6.47
C CYS A 73 -1.78 4.48 5.37
N LEU A 74 -1.48 3.35 4.72
CA LEU A 74 -2.38 2.70 3.77
C LEU A 74 -2.61 1.27 4.23
N ILE A 75 -3.86 0.79 4.12
CA ILE A 75 -4.24 -0.61 4.32
C ILE A 75 -4.67 -1.16 2.96
N ILE A 76 -4.04 -2.24 2.53
CA ILE A 76 -4.13 -2.76 1.16
C ILE A 76 -4.58 -4.21 1.23
N ASP A 77 -5.62 -4.58 0.48
CA ASP A 77 -6.04 -5.96 0.30
C ASP A 77 -5.13 -6.67 -0.73
N LEU A 78 -4.57 -7.81 -0.35
CA LEU A 78 -3.72 -8.59 -1.24
C LEU A 78 -4.49 -9.26 -2.39
N PHE A 79 -5.79 -9.44 -2.27
CA PHE A 79 -6.62 -10.03 -3.32
C PHE A 79 -6.56 -9.21 -4.62
N ASN A 80 -6.88 -7.92 -4.52
CA ASN A 80 -7.03 -7.05 -5.67
C ASN A 80 -6.16 -5.78 -5.61
N ARG A 81 -5.27 -5.66 -4.63
CA ARG A 81 -4.42 -4.47 -4.41
C ARG A 81 -5.19 -3.19 -4.10
N GLU A 82 -6.45 -3.27 -3.74
CA GLU A 82 -7.29 -2.14 -3.34
C GLU A 82 -6.79 -1.51 -2.04
N ILE A 83 -6.67 -0.20 -2.01
CA ILE A 83 -6.46 0.54 -0.77
C ILE A 83 -7.82 0.63 -0.07
N ILE A 84 -8.03 -0.22 0.92
CA ILE A 84 -9.30 -0.32 1.65
C ILE A 84 -9.40 0.65 2.82
N GLY A 85 -8.27 1.15 3.32
CA GLY A 85 -8.21 2.12 4.41
C GLY A 85 -6.99 3.00 4.28
N TYR A 86 -7.10 4.25 4.74
CA TYR A 86 -5.98 5.20 4.71
C TYR A 86 -6.15 6.29 5.76
N SER A 87 -5.03 6.86 6.17
CA SER A 87 -5.00 8.02 7.06
C SER A 87 -3.76 8.88 6.79
N ALA A 88 -3.80 10.14 7.21
CA ALA A 88 -2.65 11.02 7.19
C ALA A 88 -2.59 11.85 8.47
N GLY A 89 -1.40 11.96 9.08
CA GLY A 89 -1.23 12.65 10.38
C GLY A 89 0.18 13.20 10.57
N ARG A 90 0.36 13.94 11.66
CA ARG A 90 1.65 14.57 12.02
C ARG A 90 2.58 13.64 12.79
N LYS A 91 2.07 12.52 13.30
CA LYS A 91 2.83 11.59 14.14
C LYS A 91 2.82 10.20 13.50
N LYS A 92 3.95 9.49 13.62
CA LYS A 92 4.06 8.08 13.29
C LYS A 92 3.73 7.28 14.55
N ASN A 93 2.47 6.93 14.74
CA ASN A 93 1.97 6.29 15.94
C ASN A 93 0.78 5.36 15.65
N ALA A 94 0.35 4.62 16.67
CA ALA A 94 -0.74 3.67 16.55
C ALA A 94 -2.10 4.31 16.23
N GLU A 95 -2.33 5.54 16.68
CA GLU A 95 -3.56 6.28 16.37
C GLU A 95 -3.70 6.51 14.87
N LEU A 96 -2.59 6.75 14.15
CA LEU A 96 -2.61 6.89 12.69
C LEU A 96 -3.04 5.60 12.01
N VAL A 97 -2.55 4.45 12.47
CA VAL A 97 -2.95 3.13 11.95
C VAL A 97 -4.42 2.86 12.29
N TYR A 98 -4.83 3.17 13.51
CA TYR A 98 -6.21 3.04 13.96
C TYR A 98 -7.18 3.89 13.12
N GLU A 99 -6.84 5.17 12.84
CA GLU A 99 -7.61 6.03 11.93
C GLU A 99 -7.73 5.42 10.52
N ALA A 100 -6.69 4.74 10.02
CA ALA A 100 -6.77 4.08 8.72
C ALA A 100 -7.77 2.91 8.72
N PHE A 101 -7.90 2.17 9.82
CA PHE A 101 -8.93 1.15 9.98
C PHE A 101 -10.33 1.74 10.09
N LEU A 102 -10.50 2.82 10.87
CA LEU A 102 -11.80 3.50 11.00
C LEU A 102 -12.31 4.07 9.67
N ASN A 103 -11.39 4.50 8.81
CA ASN A 103 -11.70 5.01 7.47
C ASN A 103 -11.80 3.88 6.42
N SER A 104 -11.80 2.60 6.85
CA SER A 104 -11.89 1.49 5.92
C SER A 104 -13.25 1.41 5.25
N THR A 105 -13.24 1.18 3.93
CA THR A 105 -14.43 0.89 3.13
C THR A 105 -14.85 -0.59 3.17
N ALA A 106 -14.01 -1.44 3.77
CA ALA A 106 -14.24 -2.87 3.90
C ALA A 106 -14.84 -3.22 5.26
N ASP A 107 -15.58 -4.33 5.30
CA ASP A 107 -16.06 -4.93 6.54
C ASP A 107 -14.88 -5.57 7.29
N LEU A 108 -14.45 -4.96 8.39
CA LEU A 108 -13.28 -5.38 9.16
C LEU A 108 -13.45 -6.80 9.72
N SER A 109 -14.67 -7.26 9.98
CA SER A 109 -14.94 -8.61 10.48
C SER A 109 -14.62 -9.72 9.49
N LYS A 110 -14.43 -9.38 8.21
CA LYS A 110 -14.05 -10.32 7.14
C LYS A 110 -12.55 -10.40 6.91
N ILE A 111 -11.77 -9.54 7.54
CA ILE A 111 -10.31 -9.58 7.44
C ILE A 111 -9.81 -10.76 8.27
N CYS A 112 -9.08 -11.69 7.63
CA CYS A 112 -8.53 -12.84 8.34
C CYS A 112 -7.14 -12.53 8.93
N ILE A 113 -6.24 -11.95 8.13
CA ILE A 113 -4.85 -11.70 8.53
C ILE A 113 -4.50 -10.22 8.29
N PHE A 114 -3.90 -9.59 9.31
CA PHE A 114 -3.28 -8.28 9.22
C PHE A 114 -1.76 -8.43 9.29
N HIS A 115 -1.08 -8.20 8.16
CA HIS A 115 0.36 -8.33 8.04
C HIS A 115 1.06 -6.98 7.96
N THR A 116 2.10 -6.80 8.77
CA THR A 116 2.89 -5.56 8.84
C THR A 116 4.38 -5.86 9.09
N ASP A 117 5.18 -4.83 9.03
CA ASP A 117 6.50 -4.86 9.65
C ASP A 117 6.40 -4.87 11.19
N ARG A 118 7.56 -4.80 11.87
CA ARG A 118 7.65 -4.79 13.35
C ARG A 118 7.68 -3.39 13.95
N GLY A 119 7.18 -2.39 13.23
CA GLY A 119 7.12 -1.01 13.73
C GLY A 119 6.29 -0.89 15.01
N SER A 120 6.71 -0.01 15.92
CA SER A 120 6.03 0.22 17.21
C SER A 120 4.60 0.75 17.04
N GLU A 121 4.31 1.40 15.92
CA GLU A 121 2.99 1.85 15.52
C GLU A 121 2.01 0.70 15.26
N PHE A 122 2.51 -0.47 14.85
CA PHE A 122 1.72 -1.67 14.64
C PHE A 122 1.69 -2.58 15.87
N LYS A 123 2.79 -2.64 16.64
CA LYS A 123 2.92 -3.41 17.90
C LYS A 123 2.51 -2.53 19.08
N ASN A 124 1.23 -2.22 19.19
CA ASN A 124 0.70 -1.31 20.19
C ASN A 124 -0.63 -1.84 20.72
N LYS A 125 -0.91 -1.57 21.98
CA LYS A 125 -2.13 -2.01 22.69
C LYS A 125 -3.43 -1.63 21.97
N ILE A 126 -3.49 -0.43 21.38
CA ILE A 126 -4.66 0.03 20.60
C ILE A 126 -4.91 -0.88 19.40
N ILE A 127 -3.84 -1.24 18.67
CA ILE A 127 -3.95 -2.13 17.53
C ILE A 127 -4.22 -3.57 17.97
N ASP A 128 -3.64 -4.01 19.09
CA ASP A 128 -3.92 -5.33 19.66
C ASP A 128 -5.39 -5.48 20.03
N GLU A 129 -5.99 -4.46 20.64
CA GLU A 129 -7.43 -4.43 20.98
C GLU A 129 -8.30 -4.43 19.72
N LEU A 130 -7.94 -3.65 18.70
CA LEU A 130 -8.67 -3.62 17.43
C LEU A 130 -8.68 -4.99 16.75
N ILE A 131 -7.53 -5.60 16.51
CA ILE A 131 -7.45 -6.89 15.83
C ILE A 131 -8.13 -8.01 16.62
N LYS A 132 -8.08 -7.95 17.97
CA LYS A 132 -8.80 -8.86 18.85
C LYS A 132 -10.31 -8.68 18.72
N THR A 133 -10.81 -7.45 18.68
CA THR A 133 -12.24 -7.13 18.56
C THR A 133 -12.83 -7.69 17.27
N PHE A 134 -12.10 -7.63 16.17
CA PHE A 134 -12.54 -8.15 14.87
C PHE A 134 -12.05 -9.56 14.57
N ASN A 135 -11.41 -10.24 15.55
CA ASN A 135 -10.84 -11.58 15.40
C ASN A 135 -9.86 -11.70 14.23
N ILE A 136 -9.05 -10.67 14.01
CA ILE A 136 -8.05 -10.62 12.95
C ILE A 136 -6.74 -11.24 13.47
N GLN A 137 -6.17 -12.20 12.75
CA GLN A 137 -4.88 -12.78 13.06
C GLN A 137 -3.76 -11.79 12.71
N ARG A 138 -2.82 -11.58 13.65
CA ARG A 138 -1.61 -10.79 13.38
C ARG A 138 -0.57 -11.65 12.67
N SER A 139 0.07 -11.05 11.66
CA SER A 139 1.26 -11.59 10.99
C SER A 139 2.34 -10.51 10.92
N LEU A 140 3.58 -10.86 11.22
CA LEU A 140 4.70 -9.91 11.17
C LEU A 140 5.80 -10.41 10.24
N SER A 141 6.35 -9.52 9.42
CA SER A 141 7.53 -9.81 8.62
C SER A 141 8.71 -10.18 9.54
N HIS A 142 9.63 -11.02 9.06
CA HIS A 142 10.86 -11.33 9.79
C HIS A 142 11.74 -10.09 9.90
N LYS A 143 12.42 -9.96 11.03
CA LYS A 143 13.33 -8.83 11.29
C LYS A 143 14.44 -8.78 10.24
N GLY A 144 14.57 -7.63 9.57
CA GLY A 144 15.58 -7.45 8.54
C GLY A 144 15.29 -8.16 7.22
N CYS A 145 14.06 -8.64 7.00
CA CYS A 145 13.62 -9.27 5.75
C CYS A 145 12.66 -8.35 4.96
N PRO A 146 13.17 -7.41 4.14
CA PRO A 146 12.32 -6.51 3.36
C PRO A 146 11.43 -7.26 2.37
N TYR A 147 11.87 -8.40 1.86
CA TYR A 147 11.07 -9.23 0.94
C TYR A 147 9.73 -9.72 1.52
N ASP A 148 9.62 -9.79 2.84
CA ASP A 148 8.39 -10.19 3.51
C ASP A 148 7.31 -9.10 3.47
N ASN A 149 7.69 -7.86 3.09
CA ASN A 149 6.79 -6.72 2.91
C ASN A 149 6.84 -6.14 1.48
N ALA A 150 7.25 -6.96 0.50
CA ALA A 150 7.54 -6.53 -0.87
C ALA A 150 6.34 -5.84 -1.55
N VAL A 151 5.10 -6.26 -1.30
CA VAL A 151 3.91 -5.64 -1.89
C VAL A 151 3.64 -4.27 -1.29
N SER A 152 3.82 -4.10 0.03
CA SER A 152 3.77 -2.79 0.67
C SER A 152 4.81 -1.85 0.08
N GLU A 153 6.08 -2.29 0.05
CA GLU A 153 7.18 -1.49 -0.50
C GLU A 153 6.92 -1.08 -1.96
N ALA A 154 6.46 -2.00 -2.79
CA ALA A 154 6.10 -1.71 -4.18
C ALA A 154 4.96 -0.69 -4.27
N THR A 155 3.92 -0.83 -3.45
CA THR A 155 2.78 0.11 -3.42
C THR A 155 3.21 1.49 -2.94
N TYR A 156 4.04 1.57 -1.90
CA TYR A 156 4.56 2.86 -1.43
C TYR A 156 5.53 3.52 -2.41
N LYS A 157 6.29 2.74 -3.17
CA LYS A 157 7.09 3.28 -4.28
C LYS A 157 6.19 3.91 -5.34
N ILE A 158 5.12 3.22 -5.72
CA ILE A 158 4.09 3.74 -6.63
C ILE A 158 3.47 5.01 -6.06
N PHE A 159 3.00 4.97 -4.83
CA PHE A 159 2.41 6.10 -4.12
C PHE A 159 3.34 7.32 -4.11
N LYS A 160 4.60 7.13 -3.75
CA LYS A 160 5.58 8.23 -3.75
C LYS A 160 5.80 8.81 -5.15
N THR A 161 5.89 7.96 -6.17
CA THR A 161 6.13 8.38 -7.54
C THR A 161 4.93 9.10 -8.16
N GLU A 162 3.72 8.59 -7.93
CA GLU A 162 2.51 9.09 -8.58
C GLU A 162 1.83 10.22 -7.80
N PHE A 163 1.88 10.14 -6.46
CA PHE A 163 1.16 11.08 -5.62
C PHE A 163 2.04 12.14 -4.98
N VAL A 164 3.26 11.78 -4.53
CA VAL A 164 4.10 12.70 -3.75
C VAL A 164 5.13 13.44 -4.60
N MET A 165 5.73 12.76 -5.59
CA MET A 165 6.75 13.35 -6.44
C MET A 165 6.19 14.55 -7.22
N ASN A 166 6.94 15.65 -7.22
CA ASN A 166 6.58 16.91 -7.88
C ASN A 166 5.33 17.62 -7.32
N LYS A 167 4.86 17.25 -6.12
CA LYS A 167 3.81 17.96 -5.43
C LYS A 167 4.31 18.66 -4.17
N THR A 168 3.69 19.79 -3.87
CA THR A 168 3.86 20.52 -2.62
C THR A 168 2.52 20.57 -1.90
N PHE A 169 2.54 20.25 -0.61
CA PHE A 169 1.34 20.32 0.24
C PHE A 169 1.49 21.48 1.22
N ASN A 170 0.52 22.38 1.25
CA ASN A 170 0.53 23.57 2.10
C ASN A 170 -0.02 23.32 3.50
N SER A 171 -0.82 22.26 3.67
CA SER A 171 -1.40 21.88 4.95
C SER A 171 -1.65 20.38 5.05
N LEU A 172 -1.80 19.86 6.27
CA LEU A 172 -2.25 18.49 6.50
C LEU A 172 -3.66 18.25 5.94
N HIS A 173 -4.51 19.26 5.99
CA HIS A 173 -5.86 19.19 5.42
C HIS A 173 -5.80 18.99 3.90
N GLU A 174 -4.96 19.74 3.21
CA GLU A 174 -4.73 19.59 1.77
C GLU A 174 -4.19 18.20 1.43
N LEU A 175 -3.20 17.72 2.23
CA LEU A 175 -2.68 16.37 2.06
C LEU A 175 -3.80 15.31 2.21
N LYS A 176 -4.64 15.42 3.24
CA LYS A 176 -5.76 14.49 3.47
C LYS A 176 -6.76 14.52 2.31
N PHE A 177 -7.11 15.71 1.82
CA PHE A 177 -8.04 15.89 0.71
C PHE A 177 -7.49 15.26 -0.58
N GLN A 178 -6.27 15.63 -0.97
CA GLN A 178 -5.64 15.07 -2.18
C GLN A 178 -5.35 13.57 -2.05
N LEU A 179 -5.09 13.06 -0.84
CA LEU A 179 -4.92 11.63 -0.59
C LEU A 179 -6.23 10.87 -0.88
N SER A 180 -7.37 11.42 -0.48
CA SER A 180 -8.68 10.84 -0.77
C SER A 180 -8.92 10.71 -2.29
N ASP A 181 -8.64 11.77 -3.04
CA ASP A 181 -8.76 11.77 -4.50
C ASP A 181 -7.80 10.76 -5.15
N TYR A 182 -6.55 10.67 -4.63
CA TYR A 182 -5.59 9.71 -5.12
C TYR A 182 -6.03 8.26 -4.86
N VAL A 183 -6.53 7.95 -3.67
CA VAL A 183 -7.02 6.60 -3.34
C VAL A 183 -8.23 6.26 -4.22
N HIS A 184 -9.14 7.19 -4.42
CA HIS A 184 -10.27 6.99 -5.35
C HIS A 184 -9.78 6.66 -6.77
N TRP A 185 -8.86 7.45 -7.30
CA TRP A 185 -8.25 7.21 -8.61
C TRP A 185 -7.50 5.88 -8.66
N PHE A 186 -6.69 5.57 -7.65
CA PHE A 186 -5.90 4.33 -7.55
C PHE A 186 -6.80 3.09 -7.59
N ASN A 187 -7.91 3.11 -6.87
CA ASN A 187 -8.82 1.98 -6.78
C ASN A 187 -9.71 1.80 -8.01
N ASN A 188 -10.16 2.90 -8.62
CA ASN A 188 -11.19 2.85 -9.67
C ASN A 188 -10.64 3.00 -11.09
N PHE A 189 -9.50 3.65 -11.28
CA PHE A 189 -9.02 4.01 -12.62
C PHE A 189 -7.58 3.55 -12.91
N ARG A 190 -6.74 3.47 -11.87
CA ARG A 190 -5.37 3.04 -12.06
C ARG A 190 -5.33 1.57 -12.47
N ILE A 191 -4.73 1.29 -13.62
CA ILE A 191 -4.52 -0.08 -14.09
C ILE A 191 -3.28 -0.72 -13.44
N HIS A 192 -3.36 -2.00 -13.10
CA HIS A 192 -2.30 -2.76 -12.46
C HIS A 192 -1.87 -3.95 -13.31
N GLY A 193 -0.57 -4.07 -13.60
CA GLY A 193 -0.05 -5.19 -14.38
C GLY A 193 -0.29 -6.54 -13.73
N SER A 194 -0.21 -6.62 -12.38
CA SER A 194 -0.49 -7.86 -11.63
C SER A 194 -1.96 -8.27 -11.63
N LEU A 195 -2.87 -7.39 -12.06
CA LEU A 195 -4.31 -7.63 -12.16
C LEU A 195 -4.80 -7.77 -13.62
N GLY A 196 -3.87 -7.99 -14.57
CA GLY A 196 -4.23 -8.07 -15.98
C GLY A 196 -4.56 -6.71 -16.62
N TYR A 197 -3.96 -5.63 -16.13
CA TYR A 197 -4.14 -4.26 -16.61
C TYR A 197 -5.57 -3.70 -16.46
N ILE A 198 -6.23 -4.08 -15.36
CA ILE A 198 -7.49 -3.48 -14.92
C ILE A 198 -7.34 -2.83 -13.55
N SER A 199 -8.34 -2.06 -13.12
CA SER A 199 -8.32 -1.42 -11.81
C SER A 199 -8.61 -2.42 -10.67
N PRO A 200 -8.20 -2.12 -9.42
CA PRO A 200 -8.54 -2.92 -8.25
C PRO A 200 -10.04 -3.22 -8.13
N VAL A 201 -10.88 -2.21 -8.29
CA VAL A 201 -12.33 -2.35 -8.18
C VAL A 201 -12.92 -3.20 -9.31
N ASP A 202 -12.43 -3.04 -10.54
CA ASP A 202 -12.91 -3.86 -11.66
C ASP A 202 -12.45 -5.31 -11.51
N PHE A 203 -11.24 -5.55 -11.03
CA PHE A 203 -10.77 -6.89 -10.69
C PHE A 203 -11.69 -7.55 -9.65
N LYS A 204 -12.05 -6.81 -8.59
CA LYS A 204 -12.99 -7.29 -7.57
C LYS A 204 -14.35 -7.64 -8.15
N LYS A 205 -14.93 -6.78 -8.98
CA LYS A 205 -16.22 -7.04 -9.64
C LYS A 205 -16.18 -8.30 -10.48
N LEU A 206 -15.14 -8.49 -11.29
CA LEU A 206 -15.01 -9.67 -12.17
C LEU A 206 -14.87 -11.00 -11.41
N HIS A 207 -14.30 -10.99 -10.20
CA HIS A 207 -13.99 -12.21 -9.47
C HIS A 207 -14.97 -12.51 -8.31
N LEU A 208 -15.74 -11.53 -7.84
CA LEU A 208 -16.74 -11.72 -6.77
C LEU A 208 -18.19 -11.71 -7.28
N ALA A 209 -18.45 -11.37 -8.54
CA ALA A 209 -19.79 -11.38 -9.16
C ALA A 209 -20.23 -12.79 -9.66
N LYS A 210 -19.56 -13.85 -9.16
CA LYS A 210 -19.89 -15.24 -9.51
C LYS A 210 -20.59 -15.93 -8.36
#